data_427572f6bfea0c8a2c336fee505c85ce
#
_entry.id   427572f6bfea0c8a2c336fee505c85ce
#
_cell.length_a   1.000
_cell.length_b   1.000
_cell.length_c   1.000
_cell.angle_alpha   90.00
_cell.angle_beta   90.00
_cell.angle_gamma   90.00
#
_symmetry.space_group_name_H-M   'P 1'
#
loop_
_entity.id
_entity.type
_entity.pdbx_description
1 polymer ?
#
loop_
_entity_poly.entity_id
_entity_poly.type
_entity_poly.pdbx_seq_one_letter_code
_entity_poly.pdbx_strand_id
1 'polypeptide(L)'
;MLQLKNLTIRHKKDLRPLLEDFSFTLNEGDKAVIISEEGNGKSTLLKLIYDKTLVEGYVEYTGEIIKRGIIFGYLPQEFPPEYKDIPVYSFCCQSEGFLNATPKQLASAASRLQLDSAFFYSEQPCGTLSGGEKVKLQLSLLCLTEPDIYLLDEPSNDIDIETLQWLEDFISTCPNPVLYVSH
;
A
#
# COMPACT_ATOMS: atom_id res chain seq x y z
N MET A 1 9.95 13.95 1.21
CA MET A 1 9.47 14.20 2.60
C MET A 1 7.95 14.35 2.59
N LEU A 2 7.24 13.55 3.36
CA LEU A 2 5.82 13.69 3.70
C LEU A 2 5.70 14.33 5.07
N GLN A 3 4.86 15.35 5.24
CA GLN A 3 4.61 15.97 6.53
C GLN A 3 3.11 16.18 6.76
N LEU A 4 2.66 15.78 7.93
CA LEU A 4 1.32 16.00 8.48
C LEU A 4 1.43 17.00 9.63
N LYS A 5 0.54 18.01 9.69
CA LYS A 5 0.53 19.02 10.73
C LYS A 5 -0.86 19.18 11.32
N ASN A 6 -0.98 18.94 12.61
CA ASN A 6 -2.21 19.11 13.39
C ASN A 6 -3.44 18.49 12.69
N LEU A 7 -3.23 17.30 12.10
CA LEU A 7 -4.26 16.62 11.34
C LEU A 7 -5.32 16.05 12.27
N THR A 8 -6.56 16.46 12.07
CA THR A 8 -7.73 15.90 12.76
C THR A 8 -8.68 15.36 11.70
N ILE A 9 -9.09 14.11 11.84
CA ILE A 9 -10.01 13.40 10.92
C ILE A 9 -11.24 13.00 11.71
N ARG A 10 -12.43 13.31 11.19
CA ARG A 10 -13.72 12.96 11.80
C ARG A 10 -14.64 12.31 10.77
N HIS A 11 -15.46 11.38 11.25
CA HIS A 11 -16.49 10.78 10.43
C HIS A 11 -17.66 11.78 10.24
N LYS A 12 -18.09 12.02 9.00
CA LYS A 12 -19.11 13.04 8.68
C LYS A 12 -20.48 12.76 9.30
N LYS A 13 -20.84 11.48 9.48
CA LYS A 13 -22.18 11.08 9.89
C LYS A 13 -22.46 11.38 11.36
N ASP A 14 -21.49 11.14 12.24
CA ASP A 14 -21.64 11.21 13.70
C ASP A 14 -20.60 12.09 14.38
N LEU A 15 -19.73 12.74 13.57
CA LEU A 15 -18.63 13.59 14.00
C LEU A 15 -17.63 12.88 14.94
N ARG A 16 -17.65 11.54 14.97
CA ARG A 16 -16.73 10.74 15.76
C ARG A 16 -15.30 10.99 15.30
N PRO A 17 -14.39 11.34 16.23
CA PRO A 17 -13.00 11.50 15.88
C PRO A 17 -12.38 10.15 15.55
N LEU A 18 -11.66 10.09 14.41
CA LEU A 18 -10.84 8.97 13.99
C LEU A 18 -9.36 9.24 14.30
N LEU A 19 -8.97 10.52 14.28
CA LEU A 19 -7.63 10.98 14.57
C LEU A 19 -7.71 12.43 15.08
N GLU A 20 -6.98 12.80 16.12
CA GLU A 20 -7.00 14.16 16.67
C GLU A 20 -5.58 14.70 16.84
N ASP A 21 -5.38 15.93 16.33
CA ASP A 21 -4.14 16.73 16.47
C ASP A 21 -2.84 15.95 16.15
N PHE A 22 -2.89 15.12 15.11
CA PHE A 22 -1.79 14.27 14.73
C PHE A 22 -0.78 15.01 13.87
N SER A 23 0.47 15.04 14.30
CA SER A 23 1.57 15.59 13.53
C SER A 23 2.66 14.57 13.34
N PHE A 24 3.14 14.41 12.10
CA PHE A 24 4.09 13.38 11.75
C PHE A 24 4.93 13.81 10.56
N THR A 25 6.18 13.41 10.51
CA THR A 25 7.07 13.65 9.37
C THR A 25 7.77 12.36 8.99
N LEU A 26 7.73 12.02 7.69
CA LEU A 26 8.45 10.90 7.09
C LEU A 26 9.50 11.46 6.13
N ASN A 27 10.77 11.21 6.45
CA ASN A 27 11.90 11.64 5.64
C ASN A 27 12.36 10.54 4.68
N GLU A 28 13.34 10.85 3.86
CA GLU A 28 14.00 9.89 2.97
C GLU A 28 14.62 8.74 3.79
N GLY A 29 14.34 7.51 3.37
CA GLY A 29 14.83 6.29 4.02
C GLY A 29 14.10 5.87 5.29
N ASP A 30 13.22 6.71 5.87
CA ASP A 30 12.49 6.37 7.10
C ASP A 30 11.58 5.16 6.92
N LYS A 31 11.51 4.32 7.97
CA LYS A 31 10.53 3.25 8.13
C LYS A 31 9.69 3.54 9.35
N ALA A 32 8.42 3.82 9.15
CA ALA A 32 7.52 4.18 10.24
C ALA A 32 6.32 3.25 10.29
N VAL A 33 5.90 2.93 11.50
CA VAL A 33 4.68 2.18 11.77
C VAL A 33 3.74 3.01 12.62
N ILE A 34 2.46 3.00 12.27
CA ILE A 34 1.40 3.55 13.12
C ILE A 34 0.63 2.37 13.70
N ILE A 35 0.69 2.26 15.02
CA ILE A 35 0.00 1.20 15.77
C ILE A 35 -1.15 1.84 16.53
N SER A 36 -2.35 1.31 16.38
CA SER A 36 -3.51 1.66 17.19
C SER A 36 -4.57 0.56 17.11
N GLU A 37 -5.55 0.63 18.00
CA GLU A 37 -6.68 -0.30 18.00
C GLU A 37 -7.45 -0.26 16.67
N GLU A 38 -8.20 -1.33 16.41
CA GLU A 38 -9.05 -1.45 15.23
C GLU A 38 -10.12 -0.33 15.21
N GLY A 39 -10.45 0.17 14.04
CA GLY A 39 -11.46 1.22 13.86
C GLY A 39 -10.99 2.64 14.17
N ASN A 40 -9.72 2.87 14.53
CA ASN A 40 -9.14 4.18 14.85
C ASN A 40 -8.63 4.96 13.63
N GLY A 41 -9.17 4.68 12.43
CA GLY A 41 -8.93 5.52 11.26
C GLY A 41 -7.55 5.36 10.58
N LYS A 42 -6.76 4.31 10.88
CA LYS A 42 -5.45 4.06 10.26
C LYS A 42 -5.53 3.99 8.73
N SER A 43 -6.39 3.11 8.21
CA SER A 43 -6.61 2.96 6.76
C SER A 43 -7.16 4.24 6.14
N THR A 44 -8.00 4.96 6.89
CA THR A 44 -8.53 6.28 6.45
C THR A 44 -7.40 7.30 6.32
N LEU A 45 -6.45 7.31 7.25
CA LEU A 45 -5.28 8.18 7.19
C LEU A 45 -4.41 7.86 5.95
N LEU A 46 -4.10 6.58 5.71
CA LEU A 46 -3.31 6.20 4.53
C LEU A 46 -4.03 6.56 3.23
N LYS A 47 -5.33 6.28 3.13
CA LYS A 47 -6.15 6.67 1.97
C LYS A 47 -6.17 8.19 1.76
N LEU A 48 -6.32 8.96 2.84
CA LEU A 48 -6.29 10.42 2.78
C LEU A 48 -4.93 10.96 2.31
N ILE A 49 -3.84 10.36 2.76
CA ILE A 49 -2.48 10.69 2.29
C ILE A 49 -2.34 10.33 0.82
N TYR A 50 -2.78 9.15 0.41
CA TYR A 50 -2.70 8.67 -0.97
C TYR A 50 -3.57 9.52 -1.90
N ASP A 51 -4.88 9.45 -1.73
CA ASP A 51 -5.86 10.19 -2.51
C ASP A 51 -7.08 10.53 -1.64
N LYS A 52 -7.29 11.83 -1.39
CA LYS A 52 -8.41 12.34 -0.59
C LYS A 52 -9.78 11.93 -1.14
N THR A 53 -9.91 11.72 -2.45
CA THR A 53 -11.18 11.33 -3.08
C THR A 53 -11.70 10.01 -2.58
N LEU A 54 -10.81 9.11 -2.10
CA LEU A 54 -11.17 7.81 -1.52
C LEU A 54 -11.92 7.92 -0.20
N VAL A 55 -11.81 9.05 0.49
CA VAL A 55 -12.35 9.24 1.84
C VAL A 55 -13.30 10.44 1.96
N GLU A 56 -13.28 11.38 1.02
CA GLU A 56 -14.08 12.61 1.09
C GLU A 56 -15.60 12.38 1.17
N GLY A 57 -16.09 11.21 0.77
CA GLY A 57 -17.49 10.83 0.89
C GLY A 57 -17.96 10.61 2.34
N TYR A 58 -17.08 10.20 3.25
CA TYR A 58 -17.47 9.80 4.60
C TYR A 58 -16.65 10.45 5.73
N VAL A 59 -15.57 11.17 5.43
CA VAL A 59 -14.81 11.92 6.44
C VAL A 59 -14.66 13.40 6.09
N GLU A 60 -14.45 14.19 7.13
CA GLU A 60 -13.93 15.56 7.06
C GLU A 60 -12.60 15.62 7.79
N TYR A 61 -11.72 16.50 7.40
CA TYR A 61 -10.44 16.69 8.07
C TYR A 61 -10.03 18.15 8.12
N THR A 62 -9.21 18.47 9.11
CA THR A 62 -8.53 19.76 9.29
C THR A 62 -7.04 19.53 9.49
N GLY A 63 -6.23 20.57 9.35
CA GLY A 63 -4.77 20.47 9.37
C GLY A 63 -4.18 20.43 7.96
N GLU A 64 -2.90 20.16 7.87
CA GLU A 64 -2.15 20.21 6.61
C GLU A 64 -1.51 18.85 6.27
N ILE A 65 -1.59 18.47 4.98
CA ILE A 65 -0.86 17.34 4.39
C ILE A 65 0.07 17.90 3.32
N ILE A 66 1.37 17.88 3.59
CA ILE A 66 2.40 18.40 2.69
C ILE A 66 3.05 17.21 1.98
N LYS A 67 2.76 17.07 0.68
CA LYS A 67 3.19 15.93 -0.17
C LYS A 67 3.51 16.34 -1.61
N ARG A 68 4.22 17.47 -1.79
CA ARG A 68 4.46 18.04 -3.13
C ARG A 68 5.35 17.14 -3.99
N GLY A 69 4.85 16.79 -5.18
CA GLY A 69 5.60 16.04 -6.18
C GLY A 69 5.99 14.62 -5.77
N ILE A 70 5.29 14.01 -4.79
CA ILE A 70 5.55 12.64 -4.31
C ILE A 70 4.65 11.66 -5.04
N ILE A 71 5.24 10.61 -5.58
CA ILE A 71 4.54 9.45 -6.12
C ILE A 71 4.40 8.42 -4.99
N PHE A 72 3.15 8.10 -4.63
CA PHE A 72 2.87 7.11 -3.60
C PHE A 72 2.55 5.74 -4.22
N GLY A 73 3.14 4.68 -3.66
CA GLY A 73 2.66 3.32 -3.84
C GLY A 73 1.75 2.95 -2.66
N TYR A 74 0.50 2.62 -2.93
CA TYR A 74 -0.47 2.23 -1.89
C TYR A 74 -0.84 0.76 -2.01
N LEU A 75 -0.58 0.00 -0.94
CA LEU A 75 -1.04 -1.36 -0.76
C LEU A 75 -2.26 -1.35 0.16
N PRO A 76 -3.47 -1.66 -0.34
CA PRO A 76 -4.67 -1.72 0.48
C PRO A 76 -4.67 -2.96 1.39
N GLN A 77 -5.39 -2.88 2.51
CA GLN A 77 -5.58 -3.97 3.47
C GLN A 77 -6.16 -5.23 2.81
N GLU A 78 -7.16 -5.06 1.96
CA GLU A 78 -7.77 -6.15 1.22
C GLU A 78 -7.46 -6.07 -0.27
N PHE A 79 -7.28 -7.23 -0.88
CA PHE A 79 -7.21 -7.32 -2.34
C PHE A 79 -8.54 -6.83 -2.92
N PRO A 80 -8.55 -5.90 -3.90
CA PRO A 80 -9.77 -5.30 -4.43
C PRO A 80 -10.74 -6.38 -4.96
N PRO A 81 -11.97 -6.43 -4.43
CA PRO A 81 -12.90 -7.52 -4.74
C PRO A 81 -13.31 -7.59 -6.22
N GLU A 82 -13.29 -6.48 -6.93
CA GLU A 82 -13.61 -6.38 -8.35
C GLU A 82 -12.62 -7.13 -9.25
N TYR A 83 -11.42 -7.44 -8.74
CA TYR A 83 -10.39 -8.15 -9.50
C TYR A 83 -10.27 -9.64 -9.14
N LYS A 84 -11.12 -10.17 -8.25
CA LYS A 84 -11.04 -11.56 -7.79
C LYS A 84 -11.21 -12.58 -8.91
N ASP A 85 -12.09 -12.29 -9.86
CA ASP A 85 -12.48 -13.22 -10.92
C ASP A 85 -11.66 -13.09 -12.21
N ILE A 86 -10.75 -12.10 -12.27
CA ILE A 86 -9.89 -11.92 -13.45
C ILE A 86 -8.55 -12.66 -13.30
N PRO A 87 -7.94 -13.08 -14.42
CA PRO A 87 -6.59 -13.64 -14.42
C PRO A 87 -5.55 -12.69 -13.83
N VAL A 88 -4.50 -13.25 -13.22
CA VAL A 88 -3.33 -12.49 -12.73
C VAL A 88 -2.76 -11.59 -13.83
N TYR A 89 -2.61 -12.12 -15.05
CA TYR A 89 -2.13 -11.32 -16.19
C TYR A 89 -3.01 -10.09 -16.46
N SER A 90 -4.34 -10.29 -16.46
CA SER A 90 -5.29 -9.19 -16.69
C SER A 90 -5.23 -8.14 -15.58
N PHE A 91 -5.00 -8.55 -14.33
CA PHE A 91 -4.77 -7.65 -13.21
C PHE A 91 -3.45 -6.87 -13.37
N CYS A 92 -2.37 -7.54 -13.75
CA CYS A 92 -1.09 -6.88 -14.03
C CYS A 92 -1.22 -5.80 -15.10
N CYS A 93 -2.02 -6.05 -16.15
CA CYS A 93 -2.27 -5.11 -17.23
C CYS A 93 -3.02 -3.84 -16.81
N GLN A 94 -3.56 -3.76 -15.58
CA GLN A 94 -4.11 -2.52 -15.03
C GLN A 94 -3.01 -1.55 -14.56
N SER A 95 -1.79 -2.04 -14.38
CA SER A 95 -0.65 -1.24 -13.93
C SER A 95 0.14 -0.66 -15.11
N GLU A 96 0.20 0.67 -15.21
CA GLU A 96 1.08 1.34 -16.19
C GLU A 96 2.55 0.94 -16.00
N GLY A 97 2.98 0.74 -14.75
CA GLY A 97 4.33 0.25 -14.44
C GLY A 97 4.60 -1.11 -15.09
N PHE A 98 3.63 -2.03 -15.05
CA PHE A 98 3.75 -3.34 -15.69
C PHE A 98 3.78 -3.24 -17.23
N LEU A 99 2.88 -2.46 -17.81
CA LEU A 99 2.77 -2.30 -19.27
C LEU A 99 4.02 -1.67 -19.88
N ASN A 100 4.70 -0.79 -19.15
CA ASN A 100 5.90 -0.10 -19.60
C ASN A 100 7.21 -0.79 -19.16
N ALA A 101 7.12 -1.85 -18.36
CA ALA A 101 8.29 -2.54 -17.84
C ALA A 101 9.03 -3.35 -18.91
N THR A 102 10.34 -3.23 -18.90
CA THR A 102 11.20 -4.11 -19.68
C THR A 102 11.24 -5.53 -19.07
N PRO A 103 11.55 -6.58 -19.86
CA PRO A 103 11.72 -7.93 -19.32
C PRO A 103 12.70 -8.01 -18.15
N LYS A 104 13.75 -7.18 -18.15
CA LYS A 104 14.72 -7.10 -17.07
C LYS A 104 14.12 -6.54 -15.77
N GLN A 105 13.28 -5.52 -15.87
CA GLN A 105 12.57 -4.94 -14.72
C GLN A 105 11.57 -5.93 -14.13
N LEU A 106 10.81 -6.64 -14.99
CA LEU A 106 9.89 -7.69 -14.56
C LEU A 106 10.62 -8.83 -13.83
N ALA A 107 11.72 -9.32 -14.40
CA ALA A 107 12.53 -10.36 -13.78
C ALA A 107 13.13 -9.88 -12.43
N SER A 108 13.57 -8.62 -12.36
CA SER A 108 14.08 -8.02 -11.12
C SER A 108 12.99 -7.90 -10.05
N ALA A 109 11.80 -7.41 -10.42
CA ALA A 109 10.67 -7.31 -9.52
C ALA A 109 10.25 -8.70 -9.00
N ALA A 110 10.11 -9.69 -9.88
CA ALA A 110 9.79 -11.06 -9.51
C ALA A 110 10.82 -11.65 -8.53
N SER A 111 12.11 -11.55 -8.87
CA SER A 111 13.21 -12.09 -8.04
C SER A 111 13.23 -11.46 -6.65
N ARG A 112 13.05 -10.14 -6.56
CA ARG A 112 13.01 -9.40 -5.29
C ARG A 112 11.87 -9.87 -4.37
N LEU A 113 10.78 -10.35 -4.96
CA LEU A 113 9.57 -10.79 -4.28
C LEU A 113 9.47 -12.32 -4.17
N GLN A 114 10.54 -13.02 -4.55
CA GLN A 114 10.60 -14.49 -4.55
C GLN A 114 9.46 -15.11 -5.38
N LEU A 115 9.14 -14.48 -6.51
CA LEU A 115 8.18 -14.96 -7.50
C LEU A 115 8.91 -15.41 -8.76
N ASP A 116 8.33 -16.36 -9.49
CA ASP A 116 8.73 -16.60 -10.87
C ASP A 116 8.14 -15.50 -11.77
N SER A 117 8.91 -14.99 -12.71
CA SER A 117 8.42 -14.00 -13.67
C SER A 117 7.25 -14.51 -14.54
N ALA A 118 7.13 -15.83 -14.72
CA ALA A 118 5.99 -16.47 -15.36
C ALA A 118 4.68 -16.25 -14.58
N PHE A 119 4.75 -16.00 -13.28
CA PHE A 119 3.59 -15.73 -12.44
C PHE A 119 2.76 -14.54 -12.94
N PHE A 120 3.42 -13.48 -13.43
CA PHE A 120 2.72 -12.31 -13.97
C PHE A 120 1.88 -12.61 -15.22
N TYR A 121 2.14 -13.70 -15.90
CA TYR A 121 1.42 -14.14 -17.10
C TYR A 121 0.44 -15.27 -16.84
N SER A 122 0.15 -15.54 -15.55
CA SER A 122 -0.75 -16.62 -15.16
C SER A 122 -2.20 -16.30 -15.53
N GLU A 123 -2.89 -17.31 -16.06
CA GLU A 123 -4.33 -17.30 -16.29
C GLU A 123 -5.15 -17.65 -15.02
N GLN A 124 -4.48 -17.89 -13.90
CA GLN A 124 -5.12 -18.19 -12.62
C GLN A 124 -5.92 -16.97 -12.13
N PRO A 125 -7.21 -17.13 -11.72
CA PRO A 125 -7.97 -16.03 -11.14
C PRO A 125 -7.33 -15.48 -9.85
N CYS A 126 -7.25 -14.16 -9.72
CA CYS A 126 -6.63 -13.51 -8.56
C CYS A 126 -7.26 -13.92 -7.23
N GLY A 127 -8.56 -14.23 -7.21
CA GLY A 127 -9.27 -14.69 -6.01
C GLY A 127 -8.75 -16.01 -5.44
N THR A 128 -8.15 -16.86 -6.27
CA THR A 128 -7.61 -18.18 -5.87
C THR A 128 -6.18 -18.14 -5.34
N LEU A 129 -5.53 -16.97 -5.42
CA LEU A 129 -4.21 -16.76 -4.83
C LEU A 129 -4.29 -16.79 -3.30
N SER A 130 -3.24 -17.31 -2.66
CA SER A 130 -3.04 -17.16 -1.21
C SER A 130 -2.91 -15.70 -0.81
N GLY A 131 -3.07 -15.40 0.48
CA GLY A 131 -2.86 -14.04 1.01
C GLY A 131 -1.47 -13.52 0.68
N GLY A 132 -0.44 -14.33 0.90
CA GLY A 132 0.95 -13.98 0.58
C GLY A 132 1.19 -13.71 -0.90
N GLU A 133 0.64 -14.53 -1.80
CA GLU A 133 0.74 -14.31 -3.25
C GLU A 133 0.06 -13.01 -3.68
N LYS A 134 -1.09 -12.67 -3.09
CA LYS A 134 -1.78 -11.39 -3.35
C LYS A 134 -0.94 -10.19 -2.93
N VAL A 135 -0.34 -10.24 -1.74
CA VAL A 135 0.55 -9.18 -1.24
C VAL A 135 1.78 -9.05 -2.14
N LYS A 136 2.45 -10.16 -2.46
CA LYS A 136 3.62 -10.17 -3.34
C LYS A 136 3.29 -9.64 -4.72
N LEU A 137 2.16 -10.04 -5.31
CA LEU A 137 1.69 -9.55 -6.61
C LEU A 137 1.51 -8.03 -6.61
N GLN A 138 0.76 -7.51 -5.64
CA GLN A 138 0.51 -6.07 -5.54
C GLN A 138 1.80 -5.27 -5.30
N LEU A 139 2.68 -5.75 -4.41
CA LEU A 139 3.98 -5.11 -4.17
C LEU A 139 4.89 -5.15 -5.40
N SER A 140 4.82 -6.23 -6.21
CA SER A 140 5.55 -6.29 -7.49
C SER A 140 5.14 -5.16 -8.40
N LEU A 141 3.83 -4.97 -8.58
CA LEU A 141 3.30 -3.90 -9.42
C LEU A 141 3.65 -2.52 -8.88
N LEU A 142 3.60 -2.33 -7.57
CA LEU A 142 4.03 -1.08 -6.93
C LEU A 142 5.54 -0.82 -7.15
N CYS A 143 6.39 -1.83 -7.05
CA CYS A 143 7.83 -1.68 -7.32
C CYS A 143 8.10 -1.25 -8.77
N LEU A 144 7.28 -1.69 -9.73
CA LEU A 144 7.40 -1.30 -11.13
C LEU A 144 6.97 0.16 -11.41
N THR A 145 6.20 0.76 -10.51
CA THR A 145 5.84 2.19 -10.59
C THR A 145 6.90 3.10 -9.96
N GLU A 146 7.93 2.55 -9.32
CA GLU A 146 9.02 3.27 -8.67
C GLU A 146 8.52 4.40 -7.74
N PRO A 147 7.67 4.10 -6.75
CA PRO A 147 7.10 5.14 -5.90
C PRO A 147 8.15 5.76 -4.98
N ASP A 148 8.00 7.05 -4.69
CA ASP A 148 8.86 7.76 -3.73
C ASP A 148 8.60 7.32 -2.28
N ILE A 149 7.35 6.93 -1.96
CA ILE A 149 6.93 6.48 -0.62
C ILE A 149 5.96 5.31 -0.76
N TYR A 150 6.19 4.25 0.01
CA TYR A 150 5.24 3.13 0.17
C TYR A 150 4.29 3.38 1.34
N LEU A 151 3.01 3.25 1.10
CA LEU A 151 1.94 3.26 2.11
C LEU A 151 1.34 1.86 2.17
N LEU A 152 1.53 1.16 3.28
CA LEU A 152 1.10 -0.24 3.43
C LEU A 152 0.02 -0.33 4.50
N ASP A 153 -1.17 -0.76 4.11
CA ASP A 153 -2.34 -0.85 4.97
C ASP A 153 -2.50 -2.29 5.48
N GLU A 154 -2.07 -2.54 6.72
CA GLU A 154 -2.12 -3.86 7.38
C GLU A 154 -1.58 -5.01 6.51
N PRO A 155 -0.38 -4.88 5.95
CA PRO A 155 0.14 -5.81 4.95
C PRO A 155 0.44 -7.21 5.50
N SER A 156 0.41 -7.39 6.82
CA SER A 156 0.66 -8.66 7.50
C SER A 156 -0.60 -9.48 7.76
N ASN A 157 -1.79 -8.96 7.42
CA ASN A 157 -3.02 -9.70 7.62
C ASN A 157 -3.15 -10.85 6.62
N ASP A 158 -3.62 -12.00 7.10
CA ASP A 158 -3.92 -13.19 6.28
C ASP A 158 -2.72 -13.77 5.49
N ILE A 159 -1.48 -13.51 5.94
CA ILE A 159 -0.27 -14.08 5.35
C ILE A 159 0.39 -15.10 6.29
N ASP A 160 1.09 -16.06 5.71
CA ASP A 160 1.86 -17.06 6.46
C ASP A 160 3.18 -16.47 7.02
N ILE A 161 3.81 -17.20 7.93
CA ILE A 161 5.04 -16.76 8.62
C ILE A 161 6.20 -16.52 7.64
N GLU A 162 6.31 -17.31 6.58
CA GLU A 162 7.36 -17.17 5.58
C GLU A 162 7.17 -15.87 4.78
N THR A 163 5.95 -15.59 4.37
CA THR A 163 5.61 -14.31 3.71
C THR A 163 5.80 -13.12 4.65
N LEU A 164 5.49 -13.26 5.95
CA LEU A 164 5.72 -12.20 6.94
C LEU A 164 7.22 -11.88 7.07
N GLN A 165 8.07 -12.88 7.22
CA GLN A 165 9.53 -12.69 7.28
C GLN A 165 10.05 -12.01 6.02
N TRP A 166 9.58 -12.47 4.86
CA TRP A 166 9.91 -11.84 3.58
C TRP A 166 9.46 -10.36 3.54
N LEU A 167 8.26 -10.03 4.05
CA LEU A 167 7.74 -8.65 4.07
C LEU A 167 8.59 -7.75 4.99
N GLU A 168 9.01 -8.26 6.15
CA GLU A 168 9.92 -7.55 7.06
C GLU A 168 11.27 -7.25 6.38
N ASP A 169 11.84 -8.24 5.69
CA ASP A 169 13.07 -8.07 4.90
C ASP A 169 12.87 -7.05 3.77
N PHE A 170 11.75 -7.11 3.07
CA PHE A 170 11.40 -6.15 2.03
C PHE A 170 11.35 -4.72 2.58
N ILE A 171 10.62 -4.50 3.68
CA ILE A 171 10.49 -3.17 4.30
C ILE A 171 11.85 -2.67 4.77
N SER A 172 12.64 -3.51 5.44
CA SER A 172 13.94 -3.12 6.02
C SER A 172 14.98 -2.78 4.95
N THR A 173 14.98 -3.49 3.83
CA THR A 173 15.94 -3.31 2.74
C THR A 173 15.50 -2.33 1.66
N CYS A 174 14.22 -1.94 1.64
CA CYS A 174 13.69 -0.96 0.69
C CYS A 174 14.42 0.38 0.86
N PRO A 175 14.98 0.99 -0.18
CA PRO A 175 15.64 2.30 -0.06
C PRO A 175 14.66 3.44 0.20
N ASN A 176 13.42 3.30 -0.27
CA ASN A 176 12.40 4.33 -0.18
C ASN A 176 11.72 4.34 1.20
N PRO A 177 11.23 5.49 1.66
CA PRO A 177 10.42 5.56 2.87
C PRO A 177 9.22 4.63 2.82
N VAL A 178 8.93 4.01 3.97
CA VAL A 178 7.76 3.15 4.14
C VAL A 178 6.97 3.63 5.34
N LEU A 179 5.70 3.91 5.15
CA LEU A 179 4.72 4.12 6.21
C LEU A 179 3.75 2.95 6.19
N TYR A 180 3.72 2.17 7.25
CA TYR A 180 2.73 1.11 7.34
C TYR A 180 1.90 1.20 8.61
N VAL A 181 0.69 0.68 8.57
CA VAL A 181 -0.22 0.62 9.72
C VAL A 181 -0.43 -0.83 10.11
N SER A 182 -0.52 -1.06 11.43
CA SER A 182 -0.73 -2.38 12.00
C SER A 182 -1.57 -2.28 13.29
N HIS A 183 -2.06 -3.41 13.73
CA HIS A 183 -2.74 -3.57 15.03
C HIS A 183 -1.76 -3.67 16.18
#